data_44cfe6288206fdbeebc3a0178c4ebde0
#
_entry.id   44cfe6288206fdbeebc3a0178c4ebde0
#
_cell.length_a   1.000
_cell.length_b   1.000
_cell.length_c   1.000
_cell.angle_alpha   90.00
_cell.angle_beta   90.00
_cell.angle_gamma   90.00
#
_symmetry.space_group_name_H-M   'P 1'
#
loop_
_entity.id
_entity.type
_entity.pdbx_description
1 polymer ?
#
loop_
_entity_poly.entity_id
_entity_poly.type
_entity_poly.pdbx_seq_one_letter_code
_entity_poly.pdbx_strand_id
1 'polypeptide(L)'
;MNKKLMGIITSLTVAAMFAACGAKEESPETPGTENPGAETPAGEELEGSIIVDGSGTVYPLMANIAENYMVNEQPGVSVQVGRAGSSAGLKKFIAGELDFADASRKIKDTEVQELEAAGKKMGENVLEIELAYDGLTMVINKENTWATEMTQEEIINMYISGKYKSDDKVLWSDIRAEWPKEEIKFFGPNENHGTYEFFYEVILDEQDMVSNVNLQQEYSTLVDLVSKDKNAIAFFGYGYYASNTDKLTAVKVDFGNGAVAPSLDTIGSDLEYAGFTRLVYTYLDLDKAKENPAILDYALYVISEEGASKLAGDNGFAPIPAEKHAEYKTILEGLK
;
A
#
# COMPACT_ATOMS: atom_id res chain seq x y z
N MET A 1 -14.18 35.19 -50.08
CA MET A 1 -14.56 34.36 -51.25
C MET A 1 -14.84 32.97 -50.66
N ASN A 2 -16.12 32.67 -50.42
CA ASN A 2 -17.02 31.75 -51.13
C ASN A 2 -16.51 30.28 -51.09
N LYS A 3 -17.24 29.23 -50.68
CA LYS A 3 -18.69 28.91 -50.62
C LYS A 3 -18.90 27.70 -49.69
N LYS A 4 -19.87 27.71 -48.88
CA LYS A 4 -21.05 26.86 -48.60
C LYS A 4 -21.29 25.69 -49.59
N LEU A 5 -21.65 24.51 -48.95
CA LEU A 5 -22.72 23.58 -49.37
C LEU A 5 -22.86 22.55 -48.23
N MET A 6 -23.81 22.29 -47.48
CA MET A 6 -25.30 22.16 -47.41
C MET A 6 -25.87 21.01 -48.28
N GLY A 7 -26.45 20.01 -47.60
CA GLY A 7 -27.25 18.90 -48.14
C GLY A 7 -27.53 17.89 -47.00
N ILE A 8 -28.59 17.93 -46.24
CA ILE A 8 -30.01 17.55 -46.42
C ILE A 8 -30.20 16.01 -46.38
N ILE A 9 -30.73 15.55 -45.26
CA ILE A 9 -31.91 14.70 -44.90
C ILE A 9 -32.20 13.47 -45.80
N THR A 10 -32.39 12.29 -45.19
CA THR A 10 -33.65 11.54 -45.35
C THR A 10 -33.91 10.54 -44.22
N SER A 11 -35.02 10.69 -43.54
CA SER A 11 -35.71 9.77 -42.64
C SER A 11 -36.27 8.59 -43.40
N LEU A 12 -36.29 7.40 -42.84
CA LEU A 12 -37.27 6.39 -43.20
C LEU A 12 -37.70 5.57 -41.97
N THR A 13 -38.89 5.83 -41.52
CA THR A 13 -39.71 5.08 -40.58
C THR A 13 -40.35 3.91 -41.32
N VAL A 14 -40.27 2.68 -40.80
CA VAL A 14 -41.23 1.64 -41.16
C VAL A 14 -41.63 0.90 -39.87
N ALA A 15 -42.86 1.11 -39.47
CA ALA A 15 -43.63 0.30 -38.56
C ALA A 15 -44.30 -0.84 -39.32
N ALA A 16 -44.26 -2.03 -38.80
CA ALA A 16 -45.20 -3.10 -39.18
C ALA A 16 -45.51 -3.96 -37.96
N MET A 17 -46.74 -3.84 -37.48
CA MET A 17 -47.42 -4.80 -36.61
C MET A 17 -47.83 -6.02 -37.46
N PHE A 18 -47.67 -7.22 -36.89
CA PHE A 18 -48.58 -8.33 -37.16
C PHE A 18 -48.73 -9.17 -35.88
N ALA A 19 -49.98 -9.24 -35.42
CA ALA A 19 -50.48 -10.22 -34.47
C ALA A 19 -51.03 -11.40 -35.26
N ALA A 20 -50.77 -12.62 -34.78
CA ALA A 20 -51.72 -13.74 -34.92
C ALA A 20 -51.33 -14.96 -34.06
N CYS A 21 -52.33 -15.45 -33.42
CA CYS A 21 -52.52 -16.60 -32.55
C CYS A 21 -51.97 -17.97 -33.02
N GLY A 22 -51.60 -18.80 -32.03
CA GLY A 22 -52.14 -20.14 -31.87
C GLY A 22 -51.26 -21.30 -32.29
N ALA A 23 -50.75 -22.07 -31.34
CA ALA A 23 -51.01 -23.48 -31.17
C ALA A 23 -50.01 -24.11 -30.19
N LYS A 24 -50.52 -24.84 -29.22
CA LYS A 24 -49.77 -25.73 -28.32
C LYS A 24 -49.16 -26.89 -29.11
N GLU A 25 -47.88 -27.18 -28.84
CA GLU A 25 -47.32 -28.52 -28.94
C GLU A 25 -46.42 -28.79 -27.71
N GLU A 26 -46.83 -29.78 -26.96
CA GLU A 26 -46.04 -30.38 -25.86
C GLU A 26 -44.95 -31.27 -26.44
N SER A 27 -43.74 -31.18 -25.94
CA SER A 27 -42.74 -32.27 -25.85
C SER A 27 -41.48 -31.86 -25.08
N PRO A 28 -40.62 -32.77 -24.58
CA PRO A 28 -40.69 -33.30 -23.20
C PRO A 28 -39.62 -32.73 -22.31
N GLU A 29 -39.91 -32.77 -21.02
CA GLU A 29 -38.99 -32.36 -19.92
C GLU A 29 -37.69 -33.16 -19.93
N THR A 30 -36.56 -32.42 -19.98
CA THR A 30 -35.25 -32.95 -19.58
C THR A 30 -34.98 -32.47 -18.15
N PRO A 31 -34.55 -33.34 -17.22
CA PRO A 31 -34.34 -32.96 -15.84
C PRO A 31 -33.16 -31.95 -15.77
N GLY A 32 -33.46 -30.75 -15.36
CA GLY A 32 -32.45 -29.73 -15.01
C GLY A 32 -31.69 -30.20 -13.77
N THR A 33 -30.40 -30.31 -13.90
CA THR A 33 -29.48 -30.45 -12.79
C THR A 33 -29.51 -29.13 -12.03
N GLU A 34 -30.23 -29.09 -10.93
CA GLU A 34 -30.10 -28.01 -9.93
C GLU A 34 -28.67 -28.05 -9.36
N ASN A 35 -27.91 -27.04 -9.70
CA ASN A 35 -26.68 -26.76 -9.00
C ASN A 35 -27.08 -26.00 -7.71
N PRO A 36 -26.86 -26.53 -6.51
CA PRO A 36 -27.07 -25.74 -5.30
C PRO A 36 -26.02 -24.70 -5.24
N GLY A 37 -26.29 -23.50 -5.77
CA GLY A 37 -25.58 -22.29 -5.43
C GLY A 37 -25.71 -22.12 -3.92
N ALA A 38 -24.60 -22.09 -3.21
CA ALA A 38 -24.56 -21.68 -1.83
C ALA A 38 -25.07 -20.22 -1.79
N GLU A 39 -26.33 -20.05 -1.38
CA GLU A 39 -26.83 -18.74 -0.98
C GLU A 39 -26.07 -18.36 0.29
N THR A 40 -25.07 -17.50 0.13
CA THR A 40 -24.56 -16.70 1.23
C THR A 40 -25.74 -15.88 1.77
N PRO A 41 -25.99 -15.83 3.09
CA PRO A 41 -27.05 -14.98 3.62
C PRO A 41 -26.78 -13.57 3.14
N ALA A 42 -27.69 -12.99 2.40
CA ALA A 42 -27.61 -11.60 1.98
C ALA A 42 -27.58 -10.75 3.25
N GLY A 43 -26.39 -10.17 3.57
CA GLY A 43 -26.27 -9.13 4.55
C GLY A 43 -27.11 -7.93 4.11
N GLU A 44 -27.47 -7.06 5.03
CA GLU A 44 -28.20 -5.84 4.74
C GLU A 44 -27.39 -5.03 3.73
N GLU A 45 -28.00 -4.66 2.59
CA GLU A 45 -27.35 -3.82 1.57
C GLU A 45 -27.17 -2.42 2.16
N LEU A 46 -25.91 -2.00 2.30
CA LEU A 46 -25.53 -0.70 2.80
C LEU A 46 -25.32 0.29 1.65
N GLU A 47 -25.61 1.56 1.92
CA GLU A 47 -25.32 2.66 1.01
C GLU A 47 -24.52 3.74 1.75
N GLY A 48 -23.68 4.48 1.05
CA GLY A 48 -22.93 5.58 1.63
C GLY A 48 -21.60 5.86 0.94
N SER A 49 -20.86 6.80 1.53
CA SER A 49 -19.53 7.19 1.09
C SER A 49 -18.56 7.16 2.25
N ILE A 50 -17.37 6.61 2.02
CA ILE A 50 -16.28 6.50 2.98
C ILE A 50 -15.06 7.18 2.39
N ILE A 51 -14.40 8.03 3.17
CA ILE A 51 -13.24 8.81 2.75
C ILE A 51 -12.01 8.35 3.53
N VAL A 52 -11.04 7.81 2.80
CA VAL A 52 -9.75 7.36 3.28
C VAL A 52 -8.66 8.19 2.60
N ASP A 53 -7.70 8.73 3.32
CA ASP A 53 -6.56 9.41 2.72
C ASP A 53 -5.32 9.28 3.63
N GLY A 54 -4.14 9.44 3.09
CA GLY A 54 -2.91 9.42 3.87
C GLY A 54 -1.71 8.86 3.15
N SER A 55 -1.05 7.89 3.76
CA SER A 55 0.23 7.35 3.31
C SER A 55 0.20 6.81 1.87
N GLY A 56 1.10 7.30 1.02
CA GLY A 56 1.33 6.74 -0.31
C GLY A 56 1.88 5.31 -0.29
N THR A 57 2.54 4.89 0.79
CA THR A 57 3.00 3.51 1.00
C THR A 57 1.82 2.57 1.25
N VAL A 58 0.84 3.00 2.06
CA VAL A 58 -0.34 2.20 2.44
C VAL A 58 -1.40 2.18 1.33
N TYR A 59 -1.40 3.22 0.49
CA TYR A 59 -2.39 3.40 -0.57
C TYR A 59 -2.68 2.16 -1.44
N PRO A 60 -1.68 1.39 -1.96
CA PRO A 60 -1.97 0.23 -2.79
C PRO A 60 -2.78 -0.84 -2.04
N LEU A 61 -2.46 -1.08 -0.76
CA LEU A 61 -3.17 -2.03 0.07
C LEU A 61 -4.61 -1.57 0.33
N MET A 62 -4.80 -0.32 0.79
CA MET A 62 -6.12 0.20 1.11
C MET A 62 -7.01 0.38 -0.13
N ALA A 63 -6.43 0.74 -1.29
CA ALA A 63 -7.17 0.80 -2.55
C ALA A 63 -7.65 -0.58 -2.99
N ASN A 64 -6.82 -1.62 -2.82
CA ASN A 64 -7.20 -3.00 -3.14
C ASN A 64 -8.27 -3.54 -2.18
N ILE A 65 -8.16 -3.24 -0.87
CA ILE A 65 -9.19 -3.56 0.13
C ILE A 65 -10.51 -2.86 -0.24
N ALA A 66 -10.47 -1.58 -0.59
CA ALA A 66 -11.65 -0.80 -0.97
C ALA A 66 -12.32 -1.35 -2.24
N GLU A 67 -11.54 -1.69 -3.27
CA GLU A 67 -12.04 -2.28 -4.50
C GLU A 67 -12.73 -3.63 -4.23
N ASN A 68 -12.07 -4.52 -3.48
CA ASN A 68 -12.65 -5.81 -3.13
C ASN A 68 -13.95 -5.67 -2.32
N TYR A 69 -13.98 -4.75 -1.35
CA TYR A 69 -15.17 -4.48 -0.56
C TYR A 69 -16.34 -3.99 -1.42
N MET A 70 -16.10 -2.99 -2.27
CA MET A 70 -17.13 -2.42 -3.15
C MET A 70 -17.64 -3.42 -4.20
N VAL A 71 -16.78 -4.34 -4.67
CA VAL A 71 -17.16 -5.30 -5.72
C VAL A 71 -17.86 -6.53 -5.15
N ASN A 72 -17.39 -7.04 -4.00
CA ASN A 72 -17.77 -8.36 -3.51
C ASN A 72 -18.68 -8.33 -2.28
N GLU A 73 -18.62 -7.27 -1.45
CA GLU A 73 -19.34 -7.20 -0.19
C GLU A 73 -20.49 -6.19 -0.23
N GLN A 74 -20.22 -4.92 -0.53
CA GLN A 74 -21.19 -3.83 -0.45
C GLN A 74 -21.15 -2.92 -1.69
N PRO A 75 -21.77 -3.33 -2.81
CA PRO A 75 -21.76 -2.55 -4.06
C PRO A 75 -22.46 -1.19 -3.95
N GLY A 76 -23.30 -0.97 -2.94
CA GLY A 76 -23.97 0.32 -2.66
C GLY A 76 -23.09 1.34 -1.95
N VAL A 77 -21.91 0.91 -1.43
CA VAL A 77 -20.99 1.79 -0.70
C VAL A 77 -19.88 2.27 -1.63
N SER A 78 -19.56 3.57 -1.58
CA SER A 78 -18.43 4.17 -2.31
C SER A 78 -17.27 4.43 -1.35
N VAL A 79 -16.13 3.76 -1.52
CA VAL A 79 -14.91 4.01 -0.74
C VAL A 79 -13.91 4.76 -1.61
N GLN A 80 -13.53 5.98 -1.19
CA GLN A 80 -12.55 6.81 -1.88
C GLN A 80 -11.23 6.76 -1.11
N VAL A 81 -10.16 6.33 -1.76
CA VAL A 81 -8.83 6.23 -1.15
C VAL A 81 -7.88 7.23 -1.80
N GLY A 82 -7.31 8.13 -0.99
CA GLY A 82 -6.30 9.11 -1.37
C GLY A 82 -4.88 8.71 -0.96
N ARG A 83 -3.88 9.51 -1.39
CA ARG A 83 -2.46 9.30 -1.08
C ARG A 83 -1.73 10.61 -0.80
N ALA A 84 -2.29 11.46 0.06
CA ALA A 84 -1.74 12.80 0.35
C ALA A 84 -0.44 12.78 1.17
N GLY A 85 -0.08 11.64 1.74
CA GLY A 85 1.02 11.44 2.70
C GLY A 85 0.52 11.33 4.14
N SER A 86 1.26 10.60 5.01
CA SER A 86 0.85 10.32 6.40
C SER A 86 0.52 11.59 7.19
N SER A 87 1.40 12.58 7.18
CA SER A 87 1.18 13.85 7.92
C SER A 87 0.00 14.64 7.39
N ALA A 88 -0.20 14.68 6.06
CA ALA A 88 -1.34 15.38 5.45
C ALA A 88 -2.67 14.65 5.71
N GLY A 89 -2.67 13.32 5.66
CA GLY A 89 -3.82 12.49 6.01
C GLY A 89 -4.23 12.67 7.47
N LEU A 90 -3.28 12.55 8.42
CA LEU A 90 -3.55 12.75 9.84
C LEU A 90 -4.06 14.15 10.13
N LYS A 91 -3.52 15.19 9.49
CA LYS A 91 -4.03 16.56 9.63
C LYS A 91 -5.49 16.69 9.19
N LYS A 92 -5.88 16.12 8.05
CA LYS A 92 -7.27 16.09 7.58
C LYS A 92 -8.17 15.30 8.52
N PHE A 93 -7.68 14.18 9.03
CA PHE A 93 -8.39 13.33 9.99
C PHE A 93 -8.69 14.08 11.30
N ILE A 94 -7.69 14.76 11.85
CA ILE A 94 -7.85 15.63 13.04
C ILE A 94 -8.87 16.74 12.77
N ALA A 95 -8.91 17.30 11.56
CA ALA A 95 -9.91 18.28 11.14
C ALA A 95 -11.31 17.68 10.91
N GLY A 96 -11.48 16.35 11.02
CA GLY A 96 -12.76 15.67 10.84
C GLY A 96 -13.17 15.43 9.38
N GLU A 97 -12.26 15.66 8.43
CA GLU A 97 -12.54 15.56 6.99
C GLU A 97 -12.50 14.10 6.47
N LEU A 98 -11.88 13.18 7.22
CA LEU A 98 -11.72 11.77 6.83
C LEU A 98 -12.46 10.85 7.81
N ASP A 99 -12.80 9.66 7.34
CA ASP A 99 -13.29 8.56 8.16
C ASP A 99 -12.13 7.66 8.60
N PHE A 100 -11.14 7.49 7.71
CA PHE A 100 -9.88 6.78 7.98
C PHE A 100 -8.69 7.62 7.54
N ALA A 101 -7.60 7.56 8.31
CA ALA A 101 -6.31 8.13 7.94
C ALA A 101 -5.23 7.06 7.90
N ASP A 102 -4.64 6.84 6.72
CA ASP A 102 -3.57 5.88 6.54
C ASP A 102 -2.21 6.49 6.87
N ALA A 103 -1.38 5.75 7.58
CA ALA A 103 -0.05 6.20 7.95
C ALA A 103 1.00 5.09 7.87
N SER A 104 2.19 5.43 7.40
CA SER A 104 3.36 4.55 7.36
C SER A 104 4.28 4.72 8.58
N ARG A 105 3.78 5.35 9.60
CA ARG A 105 4.36 5.54 10.93
C ARG A 105 3.26 5.69 11.97
N LYS A 106 3.63 5.50 13.21
CA LYS A 106 2.71 5.82 14.31
C LYS A 106 2.42 7.34 14.36
N ILE A 107 1.21 7.70 14.80
CA ILE A 107 0.84 9.09 15.07
C ILE A 107 1.84 9.73 16.06
N LYS A 108 2.33 10.92 15.76
CA LYS A 108 3.30 11.65 16.61
C LYS A 108 2.61 12.24 17.84
N ASP A 109 3.34 12.41 18.94
CA ASP A 109 2.79 13.01 20.18
C ASP A 109 2.20 14.39 19.94
N THR A 110 2.76 15.18 19.02
CA THR A 110 2.24 16.49 18.63
C THR A 110 0.88 16.38 17.92
N GLU A 111 0.73 15.38 17.05
CA GLU A 111 -0.54 15.10 16.35
C GLU A 111 -1.60 14.55 17.32
N VAL A 112 -1.19 13.74 18.33
CA VAL A 112 -2.08 13.31 19.41
C VAL A 112 -2.58 14.51 20.23
N GLN A 113 -1.71 15.48 20.56
CA GLN A 113 -2.10 16.70 21.25
C GLN A 113 -3.10 17.54 20.42
N GLU A 114 -2.89 17.65 19.11
CA GLU A 114 -3.83 18.32 18.20
C GLU A 114 -5.17 17.58 18.13
N LEU A 115 -5.16 16.25 18.11
CA LEU A 115 -6.35 15.40 18.16
C LEU A 115 -7.15 15.62 19.45
N GLU A 116 -6.47 15.66 20.59
CA GLU A 116 -7.10 15.95 21.90
C GLU A 116 -7.67 17.37 21.96
N ALA A 117 -6.98 18.34 21.39
CA ALA A 117 -7.48 19.72 21.28
C ALA A 117 -8.73 19.81 20.39
N ALA A 118 -8.88 18.91 19.41
CA ALA A 118 -10.07 18.75 18.59
C ALA A 118 -11.19 17.95 19.28
N GLY A 119 -11.00 17.52 20.53
CA GLY A 119 -11.99 16.82 21.36
C GLY A 119 -12.04 15.31 21.14
N LYS A 120 -11.02 14.72 20.51
CA LYS A 120 -10.90 13.29 20.27
C LYS A 120 -9.72 12.70 21.05
N LYS A 121 -9.83 11.42 21.40
CA LYS A 121 -8.78 10.70 22.13
C LYS A 121 -8.50 9.34 21.52
N MET A 122 -7.23 8.99 21.48
CA MET A 122 -6.78 7.64 21.13
C MET A 122 -7.38 6.61 22.10
N GLY A 123 -7.94 5.52 21.55
CA GLY A 123 -8.57 4.45 22.32
C GLY A 123 -10.00 4.76 22.86
N GLU A 124 -10.50 6.00 22.72
CA GLU A 124 -11.88 6.36 23.07
C GLU A 124 -12.72 6.69 21.81
N ASN A 125 -12.31 7.70 21.06
CA ASN A 125 -12.98 8.13 19.83
C ASN A 125 -12.18 7.77 18.55
N VAL A 126 -10.92 7.40 18.71
CA VAL A 126 -10.03 7.04 17.60
C VAL A 126 -9.41 5.69 17.87
N LEU A 127 -9.57 4.77 16.92
CA LEU A 127 -8.92 3.45 16.93
C LEU A 127 -7.70 3.49 16.02
N GLU A 128 -6.53 3.19 16.59
CA GLU A 128 -5.32 2.87 15.84
C GLU A 128 -5.37 1.40 15.42
N ILE A 129 -5.38 1.13 14.14
CA ILE A 129 -5.37 -0.22 13.57
C ILE A 129 -4.03 -0.46 12.91
N GLU A 130 -3.26 -1.40 13.41
CA GLU A 130 -2.10 -1.95 12.72
C GLU A 130 -2.59 -2.75 11.52
N LEU A 131 -2.17 -2.38 10.30
CA LEU A 131 -2.63 -3.04 9.08
C LEU A 131 -1.72 -4.18 8.65
N ALA A 132 -0.41 -3.91 8.63
CA ALA A 132 0.60 -4.83 8.11
C ALA A 132 2.01 -4.36 8.48
N TYR A 133 3.01 -5.22 8.24
CA TYR A 133 4.42 -4.86 8.26
C TYR A 133 4.93 -4.51 6.86
N ASP A 134 5.59 -3.35 6.75
CA ASP A 134 6.34 -2.93 5.57
C ASP A 134 7.84 -3.21 5.78
N GLY A 135 8.45 -3.95 4.85
CA GLY A 135 9.88 -4.24 4.86
C GLY A 135 10.61 -3.32 3.88
N LEU A 136 11.51 -2.47 4.40
CA LEU A 136 12.41 -1.70 3.55
C LEU A 136 13.44 -2.64 2.92
N THR A 137 13.48 -2.67 1.60
CA THR A 137 14.32 -3.59 0.84
C THR A 137 15.38 -2.82 0.06
N MET A 138 16.65 -3.15 0.31
CA MET A 138 17.76 -2.70 -0.54
C MET A 138 17.84 -3.57 -1.77
N VAL A 139 17.88 -2.94 -2.95
CA VAL A 139 17.91 -3.66 -4.23
C VAL A 139 19.06 -3.22 -5.10
N ILE A 140 19.64 -4.17 -5.82
CA ILE A 140 20.73 -3.99 -6.77
C ILE A 140 20.39 -4.61 -8.12
N ASN A 141 21.14 -4.22 -9.14
CA ASN A 141 21.09 -4.85 -10.45
C ASN A 141 21.46 -6.34 -10.38
N LYS A 142 20.87 -7.19 -11.20
CA LYS A 142 21.20 -8.64 -11.25
C LYS A 142 22.63 -8.95 -11.63
N GLU A 143 23.30 -8.06 -12.36
CA GLU A 143 24.70 -8.20 -12.71
C GLU A 143 25.66 -7.78 -11.60
N ASN A 144 25.14 -7.13 -10.53
CA ASN A 144 25.90 -6.83 -9.33
C ASN A 144 26.02 -8.10 -8.47
N THR A 145 27.13 -8.81 -8.63
CA THR A 145 27.38 -10.07 -7.93
C THR A 145 28.20 -9.91 -6.66
N TRP A 146 28.66 -8.68 -6.35
CA TRP A 146 29.54 -8.41 -5.19
C TRP A 146 28.78 -7.89 -3.97
N ALA A 147 27.73 -7.08 -4.13
CA ALA A 147 26.99 -6.47 -3.02
C ALA A 147 25.68 -7.22 -2.69
N THR A 148 25.63 -8.53 -2.88
CA THR A 148 24.45 -9.36 -2.61
C THR A 148 24.16 -9.55 -1.12
N GLU A 149 25.13 -9.20 -0.25
CA GLU A 149 25.06 -9.30 1.20
C GLU A 149 25.84 -8.14 1.82
N MET A 150 25.19 -7.36 2.71
CA MET A 150 25.77 -6.22 3.39
C MET A 150 25.34 -6.21 4.86
N THR A 151 26.14 -5.60 5.74
CA THR A 151 25.70 -5.29 7.09
C THR A 151 24.77 -4.09 7.09
N GLN A 152 23.91 -3.99 8.10
CA GLN A 152 23.08 -2.79 8.31
C GLN A 152 23.96 -1.53 8.40
N GLU A 153 25.10 -1.61 9.10
CA GLU A 153 26.03 -0.48 9.25
C GLU A 153 26.62 -0.04 7.89
N GLU A 154 27.02 -0.97 7.03
CA GLU A 154 27.51 -0.65 5.67
C GLU A 154 26.44 0.09 4.85
N ILE A 155 25.18 -0.39 4.89
CA ILE A 155 24.07 0.23 4.20
C ILE A 155 23.82 1.65 4.72
N ILE A 156 23.75 1.84 6.03
CA ILE A 156 23.55 3.15 6.64
C ILE A 156 24.70 4.10 6.27
N ASN A 157 25.94 3.68 6.51
CA ASN A 157 27.11 4.52 6.29
C ASN A 157 27.30 4.94 4.82
N MET A 158 26.94 4.08 3.84
CA MET A 158 27.10 4.44 2.43
C MET A 158 26.13 5.51 1.95
N TYR A 159 24.97 5.65 2.61
CA TYR A 159 24.00 6.69 2.29
C TYR A 159 24.23 8.02 3.05
N ILE A 160 25.05 8.03 4.10
CA ILE A 160 25.31 9.26 4.87
C ILE A 160 26.37 10.11 4.15
N SER A 161 26.03 11.41 3.92
CA SER A 161 26.92 12.39 3.30
C SER A 161 28.23 12.54 4.07
N GLY A 162 29.34 12.60 3.33
CA GLY A 162 30.68 12.80 3.88
C GLY A 162 31.26 11.62 4.65
N LYS A 163 30.52 10.51 4.82
CA LYS A 163 30.96 9.35 5.64
C LYS A 163 32.17 8.64 5.04
N TYR A 164 32.13 8.35 3.73
CA TYR A 164 33.23 7.73 3.00
C TYR A 164 34.06 8.76 2.21
N LYS A 165 33.39 9.73 1.59
CA LYS A 165 33.99 10.75 0.74
C LYS A 165 33.35 12.10 0.97
N SER A 166 34.15 13.16 1.09
CA SER A 166 33.66 14.52 1.27
C SER A 166 32.92 15.10 0.05
N ASP A 167 33.06 14.49 -1.12
CA ASP A 167 32.37 14.84 -2.38
C ASP A 167 31.21 13.90 -2.69
N ASP A 168 30.87 12.98 -1.77
CA ASP A 168 29.81 11.96 -1.87
C ASP A 168 29.95 10.99 -3.06
N LYS A 169 31.11 10.96 -3.75
CA LYS A 169 31.37 10.01 -4.84
C LYS A 169 31.91 8.69 -4.31
N VAL A 170 31.05 7.99 -3.60
CA VAL A 170 31.37 6.72 -2.95
C VAL A 170 31.59 5.63 -4.00
N LEU A 171 32.65 4.87 -3.88
CA LEU A 171 32.94 3.70 -4.71
C LEU A 171 32.55 2.43 -3.96
N TRP A 172 32.21 1.36 -4.69
CA TRP A 172 31.98 0.04 -4.07
C TRP A 172 33.21 -0.40 -3.25
N SER A 173 34.44 -0.12 -3.73
CA SER A 173 35.68 -0.42 -3.00
C SER A 173 35.90 0.43 -1.74
N ASP A 174 35.17 1.51 -1.53
CA ASP A 174 35.22 2.27 -0.27
C ASP A 174 34.43 1.53 0.82
N ILE A 175 33.46 0.71 0.48
CA ILE A 175 32.69 -0.11 1.40
C ILE A 175 33.51 -1.37 1.77
N ARG A 176 33.93 -2.15 0.75
CA ARG A 176 34.81 -3.31 0.91
C ARG A 176 35.92 -3.27 -0.15
N ALA A 177 37.17 -3.35 0.28
CA ALA A 177 38.34 -3.13 -0.58
C ALA A 177 38.43 -4.10 -1.77
N GLU A 178 37.82 -5.29 -1.66
CA GLU A 178 37.76 -6.31 -2.71
C GLU A 178 36.69 -6.05 -3.77
N TRP A 179 35.76 -5.10 -3.54
CA TRP A 179 34.72 -4.75 -4.48
C TRP A 179 35.23 -3.84 -5.60
N PRO A 180 34.47 -3.67 -6.69
CA PRO A 180 34.90 -2.86 -7.84
C PRO A 180 35.21 -1.41 -7.46
N LYS A 181 36.21 -0.82 -8.12
CA LYS A 181 36.53 0.63 -8.02
C LYS A 181 35.61 1.47 -8.93
N GLU A 182 34.31 1.23 -8.83
CA GLU A 182 33.26 1.85 -9.61
C GLU A 182 32.38 2.71 -8.67
N GLU A 183 31.95 3.88 -9.17
CA GLU A 183 31.09 4.77 -8.39
C GLU A 183 29.69 4.18 -8.21
N ILE A 184 29.19 4.19 -6.98
CA ILE A 184 27.84 3.74 -6.65
C ILE A 184 26.82 4.74 -7.20
N LYS A 185 25.77 4.23 -7.84
CA LYS A 185 24.62 5.00 -8.28
C LYS A 185 23.46 4.78 -7.33
N PHE A 186 23.21 5.78 -6.51
CA PHE A 186 22.20 5.75 -5.46
C PHE A 186 20.83 6.17 -5.99
N PHE A 187 19.80 5.41 -5.69
CA PHE A 187 18.42 5.68 -6.04
C PHE A 187 17.48 5.47 -4.86
N GLY A 188 16.34 6.15 -4.86
CA GLY A 188 15.29 5.98 -3.85
C GLY A 188 14.00 6.70 -4.22
N PRO A 189 12.91 6.43 -3.52
CA PRO A 189 11.69 7.24 -3.62
C PRO A 189 11.96 8.63 -3.07
N ASN A 190 11.21 9.62 -3.55
CA ASN A 190 11.34 10.99 -3.05
C ASN A 190 10.58 11.19 -1.72
N GLU A 191 10.68 12.39 -1.16
CA GLU A 191 10.14 12.81 0.13
C GLU A 191 8.60 12.71 0.25
N ASN A 192 7.89 12.48 -0.85
CA ASN A 192 6.44 12.25 -0.81
C ASN A 192 6.07 10.80 -0.44
N HIS A 193 7.07 9.92 -0.32
CA HIS A 193 6.86 8.51 0.01
C HIS A 193 7.24 8.20 1.46
N GLY A 194 6.36 7.51 2.17
CA GLY A 194 6.65 7.02 3.50
C GLY A 194 7.88 6.12 3.59
N THR A 195 8.28 5.45 2.51
CA THR A 195 9.54 4.67 2.47
C THR A 195 10.78 5.58 2.54
N TYR A 196 10.75 6.77 1.91
CA TYR A 196 11.79 7.79 2.10
C TYR A 196 11.81 8.27 3.55
N GLU A 197 10.62 8.64 4.10
CA GLU A 197 10.45 9.10 5.48
C GLU A 197 11.03 8.06 6.47
N PHE A 198 10.70 6.78 6.29
CA PHE A 198 11.23 5.71 7.13
C PHE A 198 12.75 5.56 7.00
N PHE A 199 13.29 5.58 5.78
CA PHE A 199 14.72 5.47 5.56
C PHE A 199 15.47 6.66 6.16
N TYR A 200 14.99 7.89 5.91
CA TYR A 200 15.64 9.10 6.38
C TYR A 200 15.50 9.29 7.90
N GLU A 201 14.26 9.24 8.43
CA GLU A 201 13.98 9.54 9.84
C GLU A 201 14.45 8.43 10.80
N VAL A 202 14.25 7.16 10.41
CA VAL A 202 14.47 6.03 11.33
C VAL A 202 15.79 5.31 11.05
N ILE A 203 16.09 5.01 9.78
CA ILE A 203 17.28 4.23 9.45
C ILE A 203 18.54 5.10 9.45
N LEU A 204 18.45 6.31 8.89
CA LEU A 204 19.58 7.25 8.86
C LEU A 204 19.64 8.20 10.07
N ASP A 205 18.64 8.13 10.99
CA ASP A 205 18.56 9.00 12.17
C ASP A 205 18.66 10.51 11.79
N GLU A 206 17.88 10.90 10.76
CA GLU A 206 17.83 12.26 10.19
C GLU A 206 19.18 12.81 9.68
N GLN A 207 20.17 11.95 9.45
CA GLN A 207 21.46 12.36 8.88
C GLN A 207 21.32 12.59 7.37
N ASP A 208 21.98 13.64 6.88
CA ASP A 208 21.94 14.02 5.46
C ASP A 208 22.42 12.88 4.55
N MET A 209 21.63 12.56 3.54
CA MET A 209 22.04 11.60 2.51
C MET A 209 23.10 12.17 1.59
N VAL A 210 23.89 11.28 0.99
CA VAL A 210 24.84 11.66 -0.09
C VAL A 210 24.11 12.49 -1.16
N SER A 211 24.75 13.57 -1.60
CA SER A 211 24.14 14.58 -2.46
C SER A 211 23.77 14.10 -3.87
N ASN A 212 24.29 12.93 -4.26
CA ASN A 212 24.06 12.31 -5.58
C ASN A 212 22.99 11.21 -5.58
N VAL A 213 22.16 11.10 -4.53
CA VAL A 213 21.00 10.20 -4.57
C VAL A 213 19.99 10.72 -5.59
N ASN A 214 19.62 9.87 -6.54
CA ASN A 214 18.58 10.17 -7.52
C ASN A 214 17.22 9.72 -6.98
N LEU A 215 16.44 10.67 -6.46
CA LEU A 215 15.13 10.45 -5.88
C LEU A 215 14.03 10.51 -6.94
N GLN A 216 13.11 9.55 -6.94
CA GLN A 216 12.06 9.42 -7.95
C GLN A 216 10.67 9.36 -7.32
N GLN A 217 9.69 9.95 -8.02
CA GLN A 217 8.27 9.86 -7.63
C GLN A 217 7.70 8.48 -7.95
N GLU A 218 8.10 7.86 -9.06
CA GLU A 218 7.51 6.60 -9.52
C GLU A 218 8.44 5.42 -9.28
N TYR A 219 7.95 4.40 -8.56
CA TYR A 219 8.72 3.18 -8.28
C TYR A 219 9.11 2.39 -9.56
N SER A 220 8.26 2.42 -10.59
CA SER A 220 8.58 1.80 -11.88
C SER A 220 9.83 2.41 -12.52
N THR A 221 10.04 3.72 -12.34
CA THR A 221 11.26 4.43 -12.78
C THR A 221 12.48 3.94 -12.00
N LEU A 222 12.35 3.74 -10.67
CA LEU A 222 13.44 3.19 -9.84
C LEU A 222 13.85 1.79 -10.30
N VAL A 223 12.87 0.91 -10.53
CA VAL A 223 13.11 -0.45 -11.07
C VAL A 223 13.88 -0.39 -12.38
N ASP A 224 13.45 0.48 -13.28
CA ASP A 224 14.09 0.68 -14.59
C ASP A 224 15.53 1.18 -14.47
N LEU A 225 15.79 2.16 -13.61
CA LEU A 225 17.12 2.74 -13.40
C LEU A 225 18.09 1.72 -12.80
N VAL A 226 17.67 0.98 -11.77
CA VAL A 226 18.50 -0.06 -11.15
C VAL A 226 18.76 -1.22 -12.13
N SER A 227 17.76 -1.64 -12.91
CA SER A 227 17.91 -2.74 -13.86
C SER A 227 18.89 -2.45 -15.01
N LYS A 228 19.20 -1.18 -15.29
CA LYS A 228 20.05 -0.72 -16.40
C LYS A 228 21.50 -0.42 -16.02
N ASP A 229 21.81 -0.32 -14.72
CA ASP A 229 23.16 0.01 -14.25
C ASP A 229 23.60 -1.00 -13.17
N LYS A 230 24.66 -1.78 -13.47
CA LYS A 230 25.21 -2.76 -12.52
C LYS A 230 25.78 -2.13 -11.24
N ASN A 231 26.07 -0.82 -11.26
CA ASN A 231 26.56 -0.08 -10.10
C ASN A 231 25.43 0.59 -9.30
N ALA A 232 24.17 0.36 -9.68
CA ALA A 232 23.01 0.91 -9.01
C ALA A 232 22.66 0.14 -7.73
N ILE A 233 22.24 0.91 -6.72
CA ILE A 233 21.56 0.43 -5.52
C ILE A 233 20.37 1.36 -5.23
N ALA A 234 19.26 0.79 -4.81
CA ALA A 234 18.09 1.56 -4.39
C ALA A 234 17.47 0.98 -3.12
N PHE A 235 16.63 1.78 -2.47
CA PHE A 235 15.77 1.33 -1.38
C PHE A 235 14.30 1.56 -1.74
N PHE A 236 13.44 0.57 -1.45
CA PHE A 236 11.98 0.69 -1.56
C PHE A 236 11.26 -0.44 -0.79
N GLY A 237 9.93 -0.40 -0.74
CA GLY A 237 9.16 -1.42 -0.03
C GLY A 237 9.26 -2.80 -0.69
N TYR A 238 9.21 -3.84 0.12
CA TYR A 238 9.34 -5.24 -0.32
C TYR A 238 8.39 -5.61 -1.47
N GLY A 239 7.16 -5.11 -1.49
CA GLY A 239 6.18 -5.43 -2.53
C GLY A 239 6.62 -5.06 -3.94
N TYR A 240 7.30 -3.93 -4.09
CA TYR A 240 7.85 -3.53 -5.39
C TYR A 240 9.02 -4.42 -5.82
N TYR A 241 9.85 -4.87 -4.88
CA TYR A 241 10.88 -5.86 -5.17
C TYR A 241 10.25 -7.21 -5.56
N ALA A 242 9.30 -7.71 -4.77
CA ALA A 242 8.65 -9.00 -5.00
C ALA A 242 8.02 -9.11 -6.39
N SER A 243 7.45 -8.00 -6.89
CA SER A 243 6.87 -7.90 -8.24
C SER A 243 7.91 -7.73 -9.36
N ASN A 244 9.22 -7.58 -9.05
CA ASN A 244 10.30 -7.33 -10.03
C ASN A 244 11.54 -8.19 -9.78
N THR A 245 11.38 -9.37 -9.22
CA THR A 245 12.48 -10.32 -8.96
C THR A 245 13.16 -10.84 -10.22
N ASP A 246 12.52 -10.70 -11.37
CA ASP A 246 13.11 -10.98 -12.68
C ASP A 246 14.17 -9.95 -13.10
N LYS A 247 14.10 -8.70 -12.61
CA LYS A 247 14.99 -7.58 -12.97
C LYS A 247 15.99 -7.21 -11.88
N LEU A 248 15.64 -7.43 -10.61
CA LEU A 248 16.38 -6.96 -9.44
C LEU A 248 16.82 -8.11 -8.55
N THR A 249 17.82 -7.84 -7.72
CA THR A 249 18.27 -8.71 -6.62
C THR A 249 18.12 -7.93 -5.31
N ALA A 250 17.45 -8.50 -4.31
CA ALA A 250 17.47 -7.95 -2.97
C ALA A 250 18.82 -8.23 -2.30
N VAL A 251 19.35 -7.24 -1.61
CA VAL A 251 20.50 -7.38 -0.73
C VAL A 251 20.07 -8.08 0.54
N LYS A 252 20.76 -9.15 0.93
CA LYS A 252 20.62 -9.72 2.27
C LYS A 252 21.27 -8.79 3.28
N VAL A 253 20.59 -8.53 4.38
CA VAL A 253 21.09 -7.61 5.41
C VAL A 253 21.48 -8.38 6.67
N ASP A 254 22.71 -8.17 7.12
CA ASP A 254 23.17 -8.68 8.41
C ASP A 254 22.94 -7.64 9.50
N PHE A 255 22.01 -7.95 10.40
CA PHE A 255 21.68 -7.16 11.59
C PHE A 255 22.49 -7.56 12.83
N GLY A 256 23.57 -8.35 12.64
CA GLY A 256 24.46 -8.83 13.71
C GLY A 256 24.29 -10.31 14.06
N ASN A 257 23.34 -11.02 13.42
CA ASN A 257 23.06 -12.43 13.63
C ASN A 257 23.16 -13.27 12.35
N GLY A 258 23.81 -12.74 11.31
CA GLY A 258 23.89 -13.31 9.97
C GLY A 258 22.98 -12.62 8.98
N ALA A 259 23.30 -12.74 7.68
CA ALA A 259 22.60 -12.03 6.63
C ALA A 259 21.25 -12.67 6.28
N VAL A 260 20.19 -11.87 6.32
CA VAL A 260 18.80 -12.27 6.10
C VAL A 260 18.25 -11.60 4.84
N ALA A 261 17.61 -12.37 3.98
CA ALA A 261 16.89 -11.83 2.83
C ALA A 261 15.51 -11.29 3.28
N PRO A 262 15.03 -10.16 2.73
CA PRO A 262 13.66 -9.74 2.94
C PRO A 262 12.68 -10.74 2.31
N SER A 263 11.68 -11.16 3.06
CA SER A 263 10.58 -12.02 2.63
C SER A 263 9.39 -11.83 3.56
N LEU A 264 8.20 -12.31 3.16
CA LEU A 264 7.03 -12.27 4.05
C LEU A 264 7.22 -13.07 5.34
N ASP A 265 8.14 -14.06 5.35
CA ASP A 265 8.44 -14.87 6.53
C ASP A 265 9.47 -14.21 7.46
N THR A 266 10.25 -13.23 6.97
CA THR A 266 11.32 -12.57 7.74
C THR A 266 10.99 -11.13 8.13
N ILE A 267 10.01 -10.50 7.46
CA ILE A 267 9.57 -9.14 7.73
C ILE A 267 8.55 -9.16 8.88
N GLY A 268 8.88 -8.52 9.99
CA GLY A 268 8.04 -8.41 11.19
C GLY A 268 8.82 -7.78 12.33
N SER A 269 8.12 -7.26 13.35
CA SER A 269 8.75 -6.56 14.47
C SER A 269 9.67 -7.47 15.31
N ASP A 270 9.33 -8.75 15.41
CA ASP A 270 10.05 -9.74 16.21
C ASP A 270 10.73 -10.82 15.33
N LEU A 271 10.84 -10.56 14.02
CA LEU A 271 11.45 -11.47 13.07
C LEU A 271 12.85 -11.01 12.67
N GLU A 272 13.53 -11.84 11.89
CA GLU A 272 14.94 -11.68 11.54
C GLU A 272 15.25 -10.38 10.76
N TYR A 273 14.24 -9.82 10.03
CA TYR A 273 14.36 -8.58 9.26
C TYR A 273 13.83 -7.34 10.02
N ALA A 274 13.63 -7.42 11.32
CA ALA A 274 13.05 -6.36 12.16
C ALA A 274 13.79 -5.02 12.04
N GLY A 275 15.11 -5.02 11.84
CA GLY A 275 15.90 -3.79 11.72
C GLY A 275 15.53 -2.90 10.53
N PHE A 276 14.88 -3.45 9.50
CA PHE A 276 14.36 -2.72 8.35
C PHE A 276 12.86 -2.95 8.15
N THR A 277 12.14 -3.23 9.24
CA THR A 277 10.68 -3.42 9.26
C THR A 277 10.01 -2.32 10.05
N ARG A 278 8.85 -1.87 9.59
CA ARG A 278 7.94 -0.98 10.32
C ARG A 278 6.50 -1.45 10.20
N LEU A 279 5.66 -1.07 11.16
CA LEU A 279 4.22 -1.17 11.06
C LEU A 279 3.66 -0.04 10.19
N VAL A 280 2.61 -0.37 9.43
CA VAL A 280 1.74 0.60 8.77
C VAL A 280 0.34 0.54 9.40
N TYR A 281 -0.33 1.68 9.41
CA TYR A 281 -1.52 1.92 10.22
C TYR A 281 -2.65 2.53 9.41
N THR A 282 -3.88 2.33 9.89
CA THR A 282 -4.99 3.22 9.62
C THR A 282 -5.64 3.68 10.94
N TYR A 283 -6.05 4.93 10.99
CA TYR A 283 -6.73 5.52 12.15
C TYR A 283 -8.19 5.71 11.81
N LEU A 284 -9.08 5.10 12.59
CA LEU A 284 -10.53 5.14 12.40
C LEU A 284 -11.19 6.09 13.39
N ASP A 285 -12.08 6.93 12.89
CA ASP A 285 -12.98 7.73 13.71
C ASP A 285 -14.16 6.87 14.22
N LEU A 286 -14.11 6.47 15.50
CA LEU A 286 -15.12 5.62 16.11
C LEU A 286 -16.49 6.29 16.28
N ASP A 287 -16.54 7.62 16.40
CA ASP A 287 -17.82 8.32 16.49
C ASP A 287 -18.55 8.26 15.15
N LYS A 288 -17.82 8.46 14.04
CA LYS A 288 -18.37 8.29 12.69
C LYS A 288 -18.77 6.84 12.41
N ALA A 289 -18.01 5.87 12.89
CA ALA A 289 -18.33 4.45 12.72
C ALA A 289 -19.61 4.05 13.50
N LYS A 290 -19.89 4.68 14.65
CA LYS A 290 -21.16 4.49 15.39
C LYS A 290 -22.36 5.09 14.67
N GLU A 291 -22.17 6.24 14.01
CA GLU A 291 -23.24 6.97 13.34
C GLU A 291 -23.55 6.43 11.94
N ASN A 292 -22.56 5.82 11.26
CA ASN A 292 -22.67 5.34 9.91
C ASN A 292 -22.34 3.84 9.80
N PRO A 293 -23.36 2.97 9.62
CA PRO A 293 -23.15 1.52 9.50
C PRO A 293 -22.19 1.10 8.39
N ALA A 294 -22.10 1.86 7.28
CA ALA A 294 -21.18 1.55 6.19
C ALA A 294 -19.71 1.73 6.62
N ILE A 295 -19.40 2.72 7.45
CA ILE A 295 -18.04 2.93 7.99
C ILE A 295 -17.65 1.77 8.91
N LEU A 296 -18.59 1.35 9.79
CA LEU A 296 -18.36 0.24 10.71
C LEU A 296 -18.18 -1.09 9.97
N ASP A 297 -19.00 -1.35 8.97
CA ASP A 297 -18.93 -2.56 8.17
C ASP A 297 -17.62 -2.63 7.36
N TYR A 298 -17.23 -1.50 6.74
CA TYR A 298 -15.94 -1.40 6.05
C TYR A 298 -14.76 -1.58 7.02
N ALA A 299 -14.81 -1.01 8.24
CA ALA A 299 -13.78 -1.23 9.24
C ALA A 299 -13.63 -2.70 9.62
N LEU A 300 -14.76 -3.41 9.80
CA LEU A 300 -14.77 -4.85 10.07
C LEU A 300 -14.20 -5.66 8.88
N TYR A 301 -14.47 -5.23 7.65
CA TYR A 301 -13.89 -5.85 6.46
C TYR A 301 -12.38 -5.61 6.38
N VAL A 302 -11.90 -4.38 6.62
CA VAL A 302 -10.46 -4.05 6.64
C VAL A 302 -9.68 -4.99 7.53
N ILE A 303 -10.17 -5.29 8.74
CA ILE A 303 -9.50 -6.17 9.71
C ILE A 303 -9.84 -7.66 9.54
N SER A 304 -10.63 -8.03 8.55
CA SER A 304 -11.00 -9.42 8.31
C SER A 304 -9.86 -10.22 7.67
N GLU A 305 -10.01 -11.54 7.61
CA GLU A 305 -9.09 -12.43 6.90
C GLU A 305 -9.05 -12.10 5.39
N GLU A 306 -10.20 -11.78 4.79
CA GLU A 306 -10.31 -11.40 3.37
C GLU A 306 -9.81 -9.97 3.08
N GLY A 307 -9.75 -9.11 4.11
CA GLY A 307 -9.23 -7.74 4.04
C GLY A 307 -7.70 -7.69 4.17
N ALA A 308 -7.20 -6.98 5.18
CA ALA A 308 -5.78 -6.70 5.32
C ALA A 308 -4.92 -7.97 5.41
N SER A 309 -5.37 -9.04 6.08
CA SER A 309 -4.56 -10.25 6.25
C SER A 309 -4.18 -10.90 4.92
N LYS A 310 -5.15 -11.11 4.03
CA LYS A 310 -4.93 -11.73 2.72
C LYS A 310 -4.30 -10.76 1.71
N LEU A 311 -4.86 -9.56 1.63
CA LEU A 311 -4.44 -8.57 0.64
C LEU A 311 -3.09 -7.92 0.98
N ALA A 312 -2.63 -7.98 2.24
CA ALA A 312 -1.29 -7.53 2.61
C ALA A 312 -0.21 -8.24 1.77
N GLY A 313 -0.23 -9.57 1.73
CA GLY A 313 0.73 -10.37 0.96
C GLY A 313 0.73 -10.03 -0.54
N ASP A 314 -0.45 -9.88 -1.13
CA ASP A 314 -0.61 -9.52 -2.55
C ASP A 314 -0.06 -8.13 -2.87
N ASN A 315 -0.05 -7.23 -1.88
CA ASN A 315 0.51 -5.88 -1.99
C ASN A 315 1.94 -5.76 -1.43
N GLY A 316 2.56 -6.90 -1.05
CA GLY A 316 3.96 -6.97 -0.60
C GLY A 316 4.22 -6.51 0.82
N PHE A 317 3.19 -6.54 1.65
CA PHE A 317 3.29 -6.37 3.09
C PHE A 317 3.23 -7.72 3.79
N ALA A 318 3.92 -7.87 4.91
CA ALA A 318 3.74 -9.04 5.76
C ALA A 318 2.53 -8.84 6.69
N PRO A 319 1.67 -9.86 6.89
CA PRO A 319 0.50 -9.72 7.73
C PRO A 319 0.88 -9.56 9.21
N ILE A 320 0.04 -8.86 9.98
CA ILE A 320 0.15 -8.81 11.44
C ILE A 320 -0.42 -10.10 12.06
N PRO A 321 -0.08 -10.41 13.33
CA PRO A 321 -0.64 -11.56 14.04
C PRO A 321 -2.16 -11.55 14.10
N ALA A 322 -2.80 -12.72 13.92
CA ALA A 322 -4.26 -12.87 13.90
C ALA A 322 -4.93 -12.42 15.22
N GLU A 323 -4.22 -12.51 16.33
CA GLU A 323 -4.69 -12.06 17.66
C GLU A 323 -5.00 -10.55 17.66
N LYS A 324 -4.22 -9.75 16.93
CA LYS A 324 -4.46 -8.31 16.79
C LYS A 324 -5.76 -8.01 16.06
N HIS A 325 -6.04 -8.73 14.98
CA HIS A 325 -7.32 -8.62 14.28
C HIS A 325 -8.50 -8.96 15.19
N ALA A 326 -8.38 -9.98 16.06
CA ALA A 326 -9.42 -10.34 17.02
C ALA A 326 -9.67 -9.25 18.08
N GLU A 327 -8.61 -8.56 18.54
CA GLU A 327 -8.72 -7.42 19.44
C GLU A 327 -9.53 -6.26 18.79
N TYR A 328 -9.17 -5.85 17.58
CA TYR A 328 -9.87 -4.80 16.84
C TYR A 328 -11.32 -5.18 16.56
N LYS A 329 -11.58 -6.44 16.17
CA LYS A 329 -12.92 -6.94 15.92
C LYS A 329 -13.80 -6.80 17.17
N THR A 330 -13.27 -7.16 18.34
CA THR A 330 -14.00 -7.02 19.62
C THR A 330 -14.41 -5.57 19.90
N ILE A 331 -13.51 -4.61 19.63
CA ILE A 331 -13.78 -3.18 19.79
C ILE A 331 -14.89 -2.73 18.83
N LEU A 332 -14.76 -3.06 17.54
CA LEU A 332 -15.70 -2.64 16.50
C LEU A 332 -17.10 -3.26 16.67
N GLU A 333 -17.17 -4.55 17.04
CA GLU A 333 -18.45 -5.21 17.32
C GLU A 333 -19.17 -4.62 18.55
N GLY A 334 -18.42 -4.09 19.50
CA GLY A 334 -18.96 -3.37 20.65
C GLY A 334 -19.60 -2.02 20.31
N LEU A 335 -19.49 -1.54 19.05
CA LEU A 335 -20.14 -0.31 18.57
C LEU A 335 -21.57 -0.55 18.03
N LYS A 336 -21.91 -1.82 17.72
CA LYS A 336 -23.24 -2.22 17.26
C LYS A 336 -24.22 -2.14 18.42
#